data_76425d334f893f3e512741c8fe202d06
#
_entry.id   76425d334f893f3e512741c8fe202d06
#
_cell.length_a   1.000
_cell.length_b   1.000
_cell.length_c   1.000
_cell.angle_alpha   90.00
_cell.angle_beta   90.00
_cell.angle_gamma   90.00
#
_symmetry.space_group_name_H-M   'P 1'
#
loop_
_entity.id
_entity.type
_entity.pdbx_description
1 polymer ?
#
loop_
_entity_poly.entity_id
_entity_poly.type
_entity_poly.pdbx_seq_one_letter_code
_entity_poly.pdbx_strand_id
1 'polypeptide(L)'
;MNAMITASVFQFLIMNQFTHFDDSGRAHMVDVAGKSDTRRIAVATGRIVMQPATLKMILEGNAKKGDVLGVARIAAITASKRTADLIPLCHPLALTRVAVEFLAEEVDSAIECQVTAETVGKTGVEMEALTALSVGLLTIYDMCKAVDRGMRMENIRLLEKQGGKSGHWRAD
;
A
#
# COMPACT_ATOMS: atom_id res chain seq x y z
N MET A 1 39.64 24.13 -9.65
CA MET A 1 38.83 24.71 -8.57
C MET A 1 37.31 24.60 -8.80
N ASN A 2 36.82 23.75 -9.72
CA ASN A 2 35.40 23.66 -10.08
C ASN A 2 34.70 22.31 -9.73
N ALA A 3 35.39 21.31 -9.19
CA ALA A 3 34.82 20.01 -8.94
C ALA A 3 34.22 19.84 -7.50
N MET A 4 34.63 20.71 -6.57
CA MET A 4 34.14 20.64 -5.18
C MET A 4 32.82 21.35 -4.94
N ILE A 5 32.46 22.31 -5.81
CA ILE A 5 31.21 23.08 -5.66
C ILE A 5 29.98 22.25 -6.14
N THR A 6 30.16 21.37 -7.12
CA THR A 6 29.08 20.57 -7.71
C THR A 6 28.62 19.45 -6.80
N ALA A 7 29.49 18.79 -6.04
CA ALA A 7 29.12 17.71 -5.12
C ALA A 7 28.33 18.22 -3.90
N SER A 8 28.73 19.38 -3.36
CA SER A 8 28.07 20.01 -2.22
C SER A 8 26.66 20.53 -2.56
N VAL A 9 26.49 21.14 -3.76
CA VAL A 9 25.19 21.65 -4.23
C VAL A 9 24.25 20.47 -4.55
N PHE A 10 24.78 19.39 -5.13
CA PHE A 10 23.98 18.20 -5.43
C PHE A 10 23.56 17.45 -4.15
N GLN A 11 24.43 17.41 -3.15
CA GLN A 11 24.14 16.82 -1.83
C GLN A 11 23.12 17.66 -1.05
N PHE A 12 23.20 19.00 -1.15
CA PHE A 12 22.24 19.91 -0.54
C PHE A 12 20.85 19.84 -1.18
N LEU A 13 20.76 19.65 -2.50
CA LEU A 13 19.51 19.46 -3.23
C LEU A 13 18.84 18.11 -2.94
N ILE A 14 19.61 17.04 -2.73
CA ILE A 14 19.09 15.72 -2.38
C ILE A 14 18.62 15.67 -0.91
N MET A 15 19.33 16.26 0.03
CA MET A 15 18.98 16.26 1.45
C MET A 15 17.67 17.03 1.74
N ASN A 16 17.32 18.03 0.93
CA ASN A 16 16.06 18.76 1.08
C ASN A 16 14.82 18.03 0.55
N GLN A 17 14.98 16.83 -0.03
CA GLN A 17 13.86 16.00 -0.52
C GLN A 17 13.45 14.87 0.45
N PHE A 18 14.33 14.46 1.38
CA PHE A 18 14.06 13.38 2.33
C PHE A 18 13.69 13.95 3.70
N THR A 19 12.40 14.01 3.99
CA THR A 19 11.87 14.57 5.24
C THR A 19 12.07 13.68 6.47
N HIS A 20 12.52 12.44 6.30
CA HIS A 20 12.73 11.47 7.37
C HIS A 20 14.17 11.42 7.89
N PHE A 21 15.03 12.35 7.48
CA PHE A 21 16.39 12.48 7.98
C PHE A 21 16.65 13.90 8.44
N ASP A 22 17.28 14.04 9.62
CA ASP A 22 17.74 15.33 10.15
C ASP A 22 19.02 15.79 9.43
N ASP A 23 19.47 17.02 9.73
CA ASP A 23 20.69 17.61 9.15
C ASP A 23 21.96 16.81 9.47
N SER A 24 21.92 15.92 10.47
CA SER A 24 22.99 15.00 10.86
C SER A 24 22.86 13.62 10.17
N GLY A 25 21.87 13.42 9.30
CA GLY A 25 21.60 12.15 8.62
C GLY A 25 20.96 11.08 9.49
N ARG A 26 20.38 11.43 10.64
CA ARG A 26 19.68 10.48 11.52
C ARG A 26 18.21 10.41 11.15
N ALA A 27 17.69 9.18 11.10
CA ALA A 27 16.27 8.95 10.84
C ALA A 27 15.39 9.50 11.96
N HIS A 28 14.30 10.16 11.60
CA HIS A 28 13.28 10.63 12.54
C HIS A 28 11.89 10.58 11.92
N MET A 29 10.87 10.44 12.76
CA MET A 29 9.49 10.58 12.32
C MET A 29 9.17 12.07 12.14
N VAL A 30 8.58 12.44 11.00
CA VAL A 30 8.29 13.85 10.66
C VAL A 30 7.29 14.44 11.64
N ASP A 31 7.58 15.62 12.19
CA ASP A 31 6.62 16.37 13.02
C ASP A 31 5.45 16.89 12.17
N VAL A 32 4.26 16.48 12.55
CA VAL A 32 2.99 16.90 11.90
C VAL A 32 2.11 17.74 12.82
N ALA A 33 2.57 18.10 14.03
CA ALA A 33 1.78 18.81 15.04
C ALA A 33 1.19 20.12 14.49
N GLY A 34 1.97 20.88 13.70
CA GLY A 34 1.54 22.16 13.11
C GLY A 34 0.65 22.05 11.88
N LYS A 35 0.30 20.84 11.41
CA LYS A 35 -0.58 20.66 10.24
C LYS A 35 -2.03 20.61 10.70
N SER A 36 -2.94 21.15 9.84
CA SER A 36 -4.38 21.04 10.04
C SER A 36 -4.87 19.64 9.71
N ASP A 37 -5.89 19.19 10.43
CA ASP A 37 -6.64 17.99 10.06
C ASP A 37 -7.41 18.23 8.77
N THR A 38 -7.22 17.35 7.79
CA THR A 38 -7.93 17.36 6.53
C THR A 38 -8.35 15.94 6.15
N ARG A 39 -9.41 15.81 5.36
CA ARG A 39 -9.76 14.52 4.78
C ARG A 39 -8.62 14.04 3.87
N ARG A 40 -8.23 12.80 4.06
CA ARG A 40 -7.18 12.11 3.31
C ARG A 40 -7.76 10.85 2.70
N ILE A 41 -7.47 10.64 1.43
CA ILE A 41 -7.86 9.43 0.71
C ILE A 41 -6.61 8.91 -0.01
N ALA A 42 -6.43 7.61 0.01
CA ALA A 42 -5.46 6.92 -0.83
C ALA A 42 -6.10 5.68 -1.46
N VAL A 43 -5.81 5.47 -2.74
CA VAL A 43 -6.21 4.28 -3.49
C VAL A 43 -4.95 3.58 -3.98
N ALA A 44 -4.81 2.31 -3.61
CA ALA A 44 -3.73 1.44 -4.08
C ALA A 44 -4.30 0.28 -4.88
N THR A 45 -3.55 -0.21 -5.86
CA THR A 45 -3.88 -1.40 -6.65
C THR A 45 -2.69 -2.33 -6.79
N GLY A 46 -2.97 -3.58 -7.09
CA GLY A 46 -2.04 -4.64 -7.42
C GLY A 46 -2.79 -5.91 -7.76
N ARG A 47 -2.10 -6.92 -8.29
CA ARG A 47 -2.75 -8.18 -8.64
C ARG A 47 -1.90 -9.38 -8.26
N ILE A 48 -2.55 -10.52 -8.15
CA ILE A 48 -1.90 -11.82 -8.02
C ILE A 48 -2.26 -12.69 -9.22
N VAL A 49 -1.24 -13.08 -9.99
CA VAL A 49 -1.35 -13.97 -11.15
C VAL A 49 -1.17 -15.40 -10.70
N MET A 50 -1.98 -16.30 -11.22
CA MET A 50 -2.05 -17.70 -10.81
C MET A 50 -2.33 -18.62 -11.99
N GLN A 51 -2.36 -19.93 -11.76
CA GLN A 51 -2.82 -20.88 -12.77
C GLN A 51 -4.33 -20.74 -13.00
N PRO A 52 -4.84 -20.97 -14.24
CA PRO A 52 -6.29 -20.90 -14.53
C PRO A 52 -7.12 -21.81 -13.60
N ALA A 53 -6.61 -22.98 -13.25
CA ALA A 53 -7.29 -23.90 -12.34
C ALA A 53 -7.42 -23.33 -10.92
N THR A 54 -6.41 -22.57 -10.47
CA THR A 54 -6.43 -21.91 -9.16
C THR A 54 -7.46 -20.78 -9.13
N LEU A 55 -7.51 -19.95 -10.18
CA LEU A 55 -8.51 -18.89 -10.29
C LEU A 55 -9.93 -19.49 -10.28
N LYS A 56 -10.17 -20.51 -11.10
CA LYS A 56 -11.45 -21.22 -11.16
C LYS A 56 -11.86 -21.74 -9.77
N MET A 57 -10.95 -22.38 -9.04
CA MET A 57 -11.19 -22.90 -7.68
C MET A 57 -11.61 -21.78 -6.71
N ILE A 58 -11.00 -20.59 -6.80
CA ILE A 58 -11.34 -19.43 -5.97
C ILE A 58 -12.75 -18.96 -6.31
N LEU A 59 -13.06 -18.79 -7.60
CA LEU A 59 -14.35 -18.24 -8.07
C LEU A 59 -15.53 -19.18 -7.75
N GLU A 60 -15.31 -20.49 -7.81
CA GLU A 60 -16.32 -21.51 -7.47
C GLU A 60 -16.48 -21.70 -5.96
N GLY A 61 -15.66 -21.07 -5.12
CA GLY A 61 -15.70 -21.26 -3.66
C GLY A 61 -15.23 -22.64 -3.20
N ASN A 62 -14.52 -23.39 -4.05
CA ASN A 62 -14.11 -24.78 -3.80
C ASN A 62 -12.74 -24.91 -3.11
N ALA A 63 -12.17 -23.82 -2.60
CA ALA A 63 -10.91 -23.86 -1.88
C ALA A 63 -11.07 -24.61 -0.54
N LYS A 64 -10.17 -25.57 -0.26
CA LYS A 64 -10.20 -26.35 0.99
C LYS A 64 -10.17 -25.50 2.26
N LYS A 65 -9.57 -24.29 2.18
CA LYS A 65 -9.49 -23.33 3.30
C LYS A 65 -10.69 -22.39 3.40
N GLY A 66 -11.74 -22.56 2.57
CA GLY A 66 -12.96 -21.76 2.57
C GLY A 66 -12.89 -20.51 1.68
N ASP A 67 -13.60 -19.46 2.03
CA ASP A 67 -13.70 -18.21 1.27
C ASP A 67 -12.37 -17.44 1.24
N VAL A 68 -11.61 -17.65 0.17
CA VAL A 68 -10.28 -17.05 -0.02
C VAL A 68 -10.35 -15.52 -0.03
N LEU A 69 -11.30 -14.95 -0.78
CA LEU A 69 -11.39 -13.49 -0.94
C LEU A 69 -11.97 -12.81 0.30
N GLY A 70 -12.89 -13.47 1.00
CA GLY A 70 -13.42 -12.98 2.27
C GLY A 70 -12.34 -12.92 3.35
N VAL A 71 -11.54 -13.98 3.49
CA VAL A 71 -10.40 -14.01 4.43
C VAL A 71 -9.35 -12.96 4.06
N ALA A 72 -9.02 -12.83 2.77
CA ALA A 72 -8.07 -11.82 2.28
C ALA A 72 -8.55 -10.38 2.56
N ARG A 73 -9.85 -10.11 2.41
CA ARG A 73 -10.46 -8.81 2.71
C ARG A 73 -10.31 -8.45 4.19
N ILE A 74 -10.62 -9.38 5.09
CA ILE A 74 -10.48 -9.17 6.53
C ILE A 74 -9.01 -8.94 6.89
N ALA A 75 -8.09 -9.72 6.32
CA ALA A 75 -6.66 -9.57 6.55
C ALA A 75 -6.15 -8.19 6.08
N ALA A 76 -6.56 -7.73 4.90
CA ALA A 76 -6.23 -6.42 4.37
C ALA A 76 -6.71 -5.29 5.29
N ILE A 77 -7.97 -5.32 5.72
CA ILE A 77 -8.54 -4.33 6.65
C ILE A 77 -7.81 -4.36 8.00
N THR A 78 -7.43 -5.53 8.48
CA THR A 78 -6.68 -5.67 9.74
C THR A 78 -5.27 -5.09 9.59
N ALA A 79 -4.60 -5.36 8.48
CA ALA A 79 -3.25 -4.89 8.20
C ALA A 79 -3.17 -3.36 8.08
N SER A 80 -4.17 -2.70 7.45
CA SER A 80 -4.21 -1.24 7.38
C SER A 80 -4.14 -0.58 8.75
N LYS A 81 -4.75 -1.18 9.77
CA LYS A 81 -4.75 -0.68 11.16
C LYS A 81 -3.44 -0.95 11.90
N ARG A 82 -2.53 -1.71 11.31
CA ARG A 82 -1.22 -2.10 11.85
C ARG A 82 -0.06 -1.50 11.09
N THR A 83 -0.31 -0.55 10.19
CA THR A 83 0.73 0.04 9.33
C THR A 83 1.87 0.63 10.14
N ALA A 84 1.58 1.39 11.18
CA ALA A 84 2.61 1.99 12.04
C ALA A 84 3.47 0.95 12.81
N ASP A 85 2.93 -0.27 13.05
CA ASP A 85 3.69 -1.37 13.66
C ASP A 85 4.68 -2.02 12.66
N LEU A 86 4.43 -1.89 11.36
CA LEU A 86 5.18 -2.53 10.28
C LEU A 86 6.16 -1.57 9.60
N ILE A 87 5.80 -0.30 9.46
CA ILE A 87 6.57 0.72 8.76
C ILE A 87 7.11 1.72 9.78
N PRO A 88 8.42 1.70 10.08
CA PRO A 88 9.00 2.32 11.28
C PRO A 88 8.74 3.80 11.48
N LEU A 89 8.62 4.57 10.39
CA LEU A 89 8.47 6.03 10.47
C LEU A 89 7.04 6.51 10.14
N CYS A 90 6.08 5.58 10.05
CA CYS A 90 4.67 5.93 9.87
C CYS A 90 4.02 6.35 11.20
N HIS A 91 3.18 7.39 11.14
CA HIS A 91 2.34 7.78 12.27
C HIS A 91 1.20 6.79 12.48
N PRO A 92 0.82 6.46 13.71
CA PRO A 92 -0.41 5.73 13.96
C PRO A 92 -1.63 6.60 13.62
N LEU A 93 -2.52 6.08 12.77
CA LEU A 93 -3.66 6.83 12.27
C LEU A 93 -4.98 6.16 12.63
N ALA A 94 -5.98 6.97 13.00
CA ALA A 94 -7.35 6.53 13.14
C ALA A 94 -8.04 6.54 11.75
N LEU A 95 -8.14 5.36 11.11
CA LEU A 95 -8.82 5.24 9.83
C LEU A 95 -10.33 5.37 9.99
N THR A 96 -10.95 6.19 9.15
CA THR A 96 -12.41 6.36 9.11
C THR A 96 -13.09 5.37 8.18
N ARG A 97 -12.38 4.91 7.13
CA ARG A 97 -12.88 3.92 6.17
C ARG A 97 -11.73 3.14 5.54
N VAL A 98 -11.95 1.84 5.34
CA VAL A 98 -11.12 0.99 4.48
C VAL A 98 -12.07 0.15 3.62
N ALA A 99 -11.94 0.25 2.30
CA ALA A 99 -12.65 -0.60 1.35
C ALA A 99 -11.64 -1.45 0.58
N VAL A 100 -11.94 -2.73 0.41
CA VAL A 100 -11.11 -3.69 -0.33
C VAL A 100 -11.99 -4.37 -1.37
N GLU A 101 -11.61 -4.23 -2.62
CA GLU A 101 -12.32 -4.78 -3.76
C GLU A 101 -11.43 -5.79 -4.49
N PHE A 102 -12.01 -6.90 -4.92
CA PHE A 102 -11.35 -7.92 -5.72
C PHE A 102 -12.10 -8.08 -7.04
N LEU A 103 -11.34 -8.09 -8.13
CA LEU A 103 -11.84 -8.32 -9.48
C LEU A 103 -11.08 -9.48 -10.12
N ALA A 104 -11.82 -10.46 -10.66
CA ALA A 104 -11.21 -11.54 -11.42
C ALA A 104 -10.87 -11.07 -12.84
N GLU A 105 -9.65 -11.30 -13.28
CA GLU A 105 -9.14 -11.09 -14.62
C GLU A 105 -8.92 -12.47 -15.27
N GLU A 106 -9.97 -13.01 -15.91
CA GLU A 106 -9.94 -14.37 -16.43
C GLU A 106 -8.89 -14.56 -17.54
N VAL A 107 -8.68 -13.55 -18.38
CA VAL A 107 -7.72 -13.60 -19.50
C VAL A 107 -6.29 -13.82 -19.00
N ASP A 108 -5.90 -13.11 -17.94
CA ASP A 108 -4.57 -13.18 -17.36
C ASP A 108 -4.48 -14.20 -16.21
N SER A 109 -5.59 -14.85 -15.88
CA SER A 109 -5.70 -15.74 -14.71
C SER A 109 -5.21 -15.05 -13.44
N ALA A 110 -5.77 -13.89 -13.15
CA ALA A 110 -5.37 -13.06 -12.02
C ALA A 110 -6.57 -12.60 -11.17
N ILE A 111 -6.27 -12.21 -9.94
CA ILE A 111 -7.17 -11.42 -9.08
C ILE A 111 -6.53 -10.05 -8.90
N GLU A 112 -7.18 -9.00 -9.41
CA GLU A 112 -6.87 -7.62 -9.07
C GLU A 112 -7.43 -7.31 -7.68
N CYS A 113 -6.67 -6.58 -6.89
CA CYS A 113 -7.10 -6.03 -5.62
C CYS A 113 -6.95 -4.51 -5.65
N GLN A 114 -8.01 -3.81 -5.28
CA GLN A 114 -7.96 -2.37 -5.06
C GLN A 114 -8.33 -2.06 -3.61
N VAL A 115 -7.55 -1.19 -2.97
CA VAL A 115 -7.78 -0.75 -1.60
C VAL A 115 -7.93 0.76 -1.58
N THR A 116 -9.02 1.23 -0.96
CA THR A 116 -9.23 2.63 -0.62
C THR A 116 -9.15 2.79 0.90
N ALA A 117 -8.23 3.63 1.37
CA ALA A 117 -8.11 4.02 2.77
C ALA A 117 -8.46 5.51 2.96
N GLU A 118 -9.17 5.83 4.05
CA GLU A 118 -9.57 7.21 4.37
C GLU A 118 -9.35 7.51 5.85
N THR A 119 -8.97 8.77 6.11
CA THR A 119 -8.90 9.35 7.46
C THR A 119 -9.20 10.84 7.43
N VAL A 120 -9.42 11.41 8.59
CA VAL A 120 -9.33 12.87 8.84
C VAL A 120 -8.15 13.07 9.77
N GLY A 121 -7.09 13.71 9.25
CA GLY A 121 -5.84 13.81 10.01
C GLY A 121 -4.77 14.66 9.33
N LYS A 122 -3.61 14.72 9.98
CA LYS A 122 -2.49 15.60 9.64
C LYS A 122 -1.56 15.04 8.57
N THR A 123 -1.65 13.74 8.28
CA THR A 123 -0.82 13.05 7.27
C THR A 123 -1.67 12.17 6.36
N GLY A 124 -1.09 11.72 5.24
CA GLY A 124 -1.76 10.87 4.26
C GLY A 124 -1.88 9.41 4.73
N VAL A 125 -2.64 8.62 3.99
CA VAL A 125 -2.97 7.20 4.26
C VAL A 125 -2.47 6.28 3.15
N GLU A 126 -1.47 6.73 2.41
CA GLU A 126 -0.89 5.98 1.30
C GLU A 126 -0.31 4.64 1.77
N MET A 127 0.37 4.65 2.91
CA MET A 127 0.99 3.45 3.47
C MET A 127 -0.04 2.47 4.02
N GLU A 128 -1.15 2.95 4.57
CA GLU A 128 -2.27 2.13 5.03
C GLU A 128 -2.92 1.40 3.86
N ALA A 129 -3.12 2.09 2.72
CA ALA A 129 -3.65 1.48 1.51
C ALA A 129 -2.70 0.41 0.93
N LEU A 130 -1.40 0.73 0.81
CA LEU A 130 -0.38 -0.19 0.29
C LEU A 130 -0.16 -1.40 1.20
N THR A 131 -0.15 -1.21 2.52
CA THR A 131 -0.02 -2.30 3.49
C THR A 131 -1.21 -3.25 3.42
N ALA A 132 -2.44 -2.70 3.39
CA ALA A 132 -3.65 -3.48 3.24
C ALA A 132 -3.65 -4.30 1.95
N LEU A 133 -3.32 -3.67 0.82
CA LEU A 133 -3.20 -4.32 -0.48
C LEU A 133 -2.21 -5.48 -0.45
N SER A 134 -1.00 -5.22 0.04
CA SER A 134 0.08 -6.22 0.07
C SER A 134 -0.30 -7.44 0.92
N VAL A 135 -0.89 -7.22 2.09
CA VAL A 135 -1.33 -8.32 2.98
C VAL A 135 -2.56 -9.04 2.42
N GLY A 136 -3.46 -8.34 1.73
CA GLY A 136 -4.59 -8.97 1.02
C GLY A 136 -4.11 -9.96 -0.04
N LEU A 137 -3.20 -9.54 -0.92
CA LEU A 137 -2.61 -10.39 -1.95
C LEU A 137 -1.79 -11.55 -1.36
N LEU A 138 -1.01 -11.28 -0.30
CA LEU A 138 -0.25 -12.30 0.41
C LEU A 138 -1.16 -13.34 1.08
N THR A 139 -2.33 -12.94 1.53
CA THR A 139 -3.33 -13.85 2.10
C THR A 139 -3.93 -14.77 1.04
N ILE A 140 -4.22 -14.26 -0.17
CA ILE A 140 -4.62 -15.11 -1.30
C ILE A 140 -3.54 -16.15 -1.58
N TYR A 141 -2.26 -15.73 -1.62
CA TYR A 141 -1.13 -16.62 -1.79
C TYR A 141 -1.10 -17.72 -0.71
N ASP A 142 -1.19 -17.36 0.56
CA ASP A 142 -1.19 -18.33 1.66
C ASP A 142 -2.34 -19.34 1.56
N MET A 143 -3.52 -18.87 1.22
CA MET A 143 -4.71 -19.71 1.09
C MET A 143 -4.58 -20.73 -0.05
N CYS A 144 -3.89 -20.40 -1.14
CA CYS A 144 -3.83 -21.19 -2.36
C CYS A 144 -2.48 -21.89 -2.60
N LYS A 145 -1.40 -21.56 -1.86
CA LYS A 145 -0.03 -22.08 -2.09
C LYS A 145 0.10 -23.61 -2.04
N ALA A 146 -0.85 -24.30 -1.44
CA ALA A 146 -0.84 -25.77 -1.41
C ALA A 146 -1.08 -26.38 -2.80
N VAL A 147 -1.80 -25.67 -3.68
CA VAL A 147 -2.14 -26.09 -5.05
C VAL A 147 -1.37 -25.33 -6.11
N ASP A 148 -0.96 -24.10 -5.84
CA ASP A 148 -0.22 -23.25 -6.77
C ASP A 148 0.84 -22.41 -6.02
N ARG A 149 2.11 -22.87 -6.08
CA ARG A 149 3.24 -22.14 -5.46
C ARG A 149 3.85 -21.10 -6.39
N GLY A 150 3.49 -21.14 -7.67
CA GLY A 150 4.03 -20.26 -8.71
C GLY A 150 3.33 -18.90 -8.81
N MET A 151 2.35 -18.62 -7.97
CA MET A 151 1.63 -17.33 -7.98
C MET A 151 2.58 -16.16 -7.78
N ARG A 152 2.32 -15.07 -8.52
CA ARG A 152 3.13 -13.83 -8.46
C ARG A 152 2.25 -12.64 -8.12
N MET A 153 2.68 -11.89 -7.11
CA MET A 153 2.10 -10.57 -6.80
C MET A 153 2.85 -9.53 -7.63
N GLU A 154 2.12 -8.70 -8.35
CA GLU A 154 2.71 -7.72 -9.26
C GLU A 154 1.87 -6.44 -9.35
N ASN A 155 2.44 -5.39 -9.94
CA ASN A 155 1.80 -4.10 -10.16
C ASN A 155 1.30 -3.41 -8.87
N ILE A 156 1.92 -3.71 -7.72
CA ILE A 156 1.58 -3.07 -6.44
C ILE A 156 2.01 -1.60 -6.51
N ARG A 157 1.03 -0.69 -6.49
CA ARG A 157 1.29 0.75 -6.61
C ARG A 157 0.16 1.59 -6.03
N LEU A 158 0.49 2.85 -5.76
CA LEU A 158 -0.51 3.88 -5.48
C LEU A 158 -1.14 4.32 -6.80
N LEU A 159 -2.48 4.39 -6.85
CA LEU A 159 -3.23 4.94 -7.99
C LEU A 159 -3.59 6.40 -7.77
N GLU A 160 -4.00 6.75 -6.56
CA GLU A 160 -4.54 8.06 -6.27
C GLU A 160 -4.30 8.44 -4.81
N LYS A 161 -4.09 9.73 -4.58
CA LYS A 161 -4.15 10.30 -3.24
C LYS A 161 -4.80 11.67 -3.27
N GLN A 162 -5.55 11.99 -2.22
CA GLN A 162 -6.22 13.27 -2.07
C GLN A 162 -5.99 13.87 -0.68
N GLY A 163 -5.95 15.19 -0.63
CA GLY A 163 -5.87 15.99 0.58
C GLY A 163 -4.47 16.45 0.95
N GLY A 164 -4.42 17.41 1.91
CA GLY A 164 -3.18 18.03 2.38
C GLY A 164 -2.56 19.03 1.40
N LYS A 165 -1.29 19.40 1.68
CA LYS A 165 -0.57 20.41 0.88
C LYS A 165 -0.33 19.97 -0.58
N SER A 166 -0.19 18.68 -0.84
CA SER A 166 0.04 18.13 -2.19
C SER A 166 -1.24 18.02 -3.03
N GLY A 167 -2.40 18.36 -2.47
CA GLY A 167 -3.66 18.35 -3.20
C GLY A 167 -4.09 16.97 -3.66
N HIS A 168 -4.45 16.87 -4.92
CA HIS A 168 -4.88 15.64 -5.58
C HIS A 168 -3.78 15.17 -6.56
N TRP A 169 -3.36 13.94 -6.41
CA TRP A 169 -2.42 13.27 -7.32
C TRP A 169 -3.03 11.94 -7.78
N ARG A 170 -2.83 11.62 -9.06
CA ARG A 170 -3.25 10.36 -9.68
C ARG A 170 -2.11 9.83 -10.55
N ALA A 171 -1.91 8.53 -10.54
CA ALA A 171 -1.00 7.85 -11.45
C ALA A 171 -1.55 7.89 -12.88
N ASP A 172 -0.64 7.95 -13.85
CA ASP A 172 -0.93 7.85 -15.29
C ASP A 172 -1.37 6.43 -15.68
#